data_c3f1811a39c55a5532067fe6dc6d3ee6
#
_entry.id   c3f1811a39c55a5532067fe6dc6d3ee6
#
_cell.length_a   1.000
_cell.length_b   1.000
_cell.length_c   1.000
_cell.angle_alpha   90.00
_cell.angle_beta   90.00
_cell.angle_gamma   90.00
#
_symmetry.space_group_name_H-M   'P 1'
#
loop_
_entity.id
_entity.type
_entity.pdbx_description
1 polymer ?
#
loop_
_entity_poly.entity_id
_entity_poly.type
_entity_poly.pdbx_seq_one_letter_code
_entity_poly.pdbx_strand_id
1 'polypeptide(L)'
;MSRGQNTQDGGDAPTAPKAPLGAGPEPGVAYLVGAGPGDRGLMTARSLELIAGADAILYDRLIPPGALDGARADAELIYVGKAPGSVAMEQEETERRMVEIAKEGRSVVRLKGGDPFVFGRGGEEAETLAAAGVPFEVVPGVTAGIAASAYAGIPVTHREDASAVAFVTGHEDPDKEESAIDWPALASFPGTLVLYMGVKNLPRISERLIAAGRDPGEPAAAIERGTWPGQRTVVATTETLPAAVADEGLRAPAILLFGAVAARREKIAWLERRPLYGRKVVVTRARAQASSLAARLRGLGAEVVELPAIRIEPRIDSDEVAAMVENLHTYALVCLTSPNGVDLLLRAMAERGLDGRALSNATIAAIGPGTARALRSHGLIPDIVPPKSIAESLVEVLKEVDVAERPVLIARAAEARDVLPEALAERDALVDVVPLYETVRDPAGDGLIDDAADADYVTFTSSSTVRYFLESVGDRFPADARVVSIGPVTSDTARELGLTVAVEATRHDPDGLVEALLADSVQ
;
A
#
# COMPACT_ATOMS: atom_id res chain seq x y z
N MET A 1 56.37 33.66 27.61
CA MET A 1 55.52 34.34 26.57
C MET A 1 55.72 33.62 25.26
N SER A 2 54.81 32.80 24.85
CA SER A 2 54.66 32.38 23.45
C SER A 2 53.25 31.83 23.33
N ARG A 3 52.38 32.59 22.70
CA ARG A 3 51.00 32.19 22.39
C ARG A 3 51.05 31.33 21.11
N GLY A 4 50.76 30.05 21.24
CA GLY A 4 50.45 29.20 20.11
C GLY A 4 49.16 29.65 19.42
N GLN A 5 49.22 29.98 18.14
CA GLN A 5 48.08 30.21 17.29
C GLN A 5 47.46 28.85 16.97
N ASN A 6 46.23 28.67 17.44
CA ASN A 6 45.35 27.56 17.06
C ASN A 6 44.67 27.96 15.74
N THR A 7 45.18 27.48 14.64
CA THR A 7 44.50 27.55 13.35
C THR A 7 43.37 26.54 13.37
N GLN A 8 42.15 27.01 13.62
CA GLN A 8 40.94 26.26 13.32
C GLN A 8 40.83 26.17 11.80
N ASP A 9 41.06 24.97 11.27
CA ASP A 9 40.56 24.59 9.95
C ASP A 9 39.04 24.63 10.02
N GLY A 10 38.46 25.73 9.60
CA GLY A 10 37.04 25.85 9.37
C GLY A 10 36.69 25.15 8.05
N GLY A 11 36.46 23.87 8.09
CA GLY A 11 35.71 23.21 7.04
C GLY A 11 34.35 23.86 6.95
N ASP A 12 34.01 24.43 5.81
CA ASP A 12 32.67 25.00 5.57
C ASP A 12 31.62 23.92 5.87
N ALA A 13 30.70 24.23 6.76
CA ALA A 13 29.55 23.38 7.01
C ALA A 13 28.79 23.16 5.69
N PRO A 14 28.27 21.93 5.43
CA PRO A 14 27.51 21.67 4.21
C PRO A 14 26.39 22.68 4.07
N THR A 15 26.26 23.26 2.85
CA THR A 15 25.20 24.22 2.56
C THR A 15 23.84 23.54 2.68
N ALA A 16 22.91 24.17 3.40
CA ALA A 16 21.54 23.67 3.48
C ALA A 16 20.89 23.63 2.08
N PRO A 17 19.90 22.74 1.86
CA PRO A 17 19.07 22.76 0.65
C PRO A 17 18.52 24.16 0.36
N LYS A 18 18.52 24.57 -0.92
CA LYS A 18 18.14 25.94 -1.32
C LYS A 18 16.62 26.13 -1.43
N ALA A 19 15.88 25.06 -1.72
CA ALA A 19 14.44 25.13 -1.84
C ALA A 19 13.74 25.20 -0.47
N PRO A 20 12.57 25.84 -0.37
CA PRO A 20 11.77 25.81 0.84
C PRO A 20 11.31 24.38 1.15
N LEU A 21 11.14 24.07 2.44
CA LEU A 21 10.54 22.82 2.89
C LEU A 21 9.20 22.58 2.18
N GLY A 22 8.98 21.38 1.64
CA GLY A 22 7.81 21.02 0.86
C GLY A 22 7.98 21.14 -0.66
N ALA A 23 9.12 21.65 -1.15
CA ALA A 23 9.47 21.52 -2.57
C ALA A 23 9.95 20.09 -2.88
N GLY A 24 9.86 19.68 -4.15
CA GLY A 24 10.42 18.40 -4.61
C GLY A 24 11.92 18.28 -4.33
N PRO A 25 12.52 17.09 -4.56
CA PRO A 25 13.95 16.90 -4.32
C PRO A 25 14.81 17.75 -5.27
N GLU A 26 15.86 18.35 -4.73
CA GLU A 26 16.79 19.18 -5.47
C GLU A 26 17.95 18.36 -6.06
N PRO A 27 18.44 18.70 -7.28
CA PRO A 27 19.62 18.10 -7.85
C PRO A 27 20.85 18.24 -6.95
N GLY A 28 21.62 17.16 -6.78
CA GLY A 28 22.83 17.17 -5.96
C GLY A 28 22.60 17.14 -4.44
N VAL A 29 21.36 16.94 -3.99
CA VAL A 29 21.01 16.83 -2.57
C VAL A 29 20.69 15.40 -2.20
N ALA A 30 21.15 14.96 -1.03
CA ALA A 30 20.82 13.67 -0.43
C ALA A 30 19.73 13.83 0.65
N TYR A 31 18.79 12.88 0.68
CA TYR A 31 17.66 12.87 1.61
C TYR A 31 17.67 11.58 2.42
N LEU A 32 17.88 11.68 3.74
CA LEU A 32 17.77 10.55 4.66
C LEU A 32 16.35 10.46 5.16
N VAL A 33 15.57 9.52 4.63
CA VAL A 33 14.11 9.54 4.74
C VAL A 33 13.61 8.32 5.52
N GLY A 34 12.80 8.57 6.55
CA GLY A 34 12.07 7.54 7.26
C GLY A 34 10.82 7.09 6.48
N ALA A 35 10.74 5.79 6.22
CA ALA A 35 9.59 5.15 5.57
C ALA A 35 8.48 4.76 6.56
N GLY A 36 8.67 4.98 7.85
CA GLY A 36 7.75 4.44 8.86
C GLY A 36 7.94 2.94 9.10
N PRO A 37 7.09 2.35 9.97
CA PRO A 37 7.35 1.03 10.55
C PRO A 37 6.78 -0.16 9.74
N GLY A 38 5.93 0.10 8.72
CA GLY A 38 5.30 -0.96 7.93
C GLY A 38 3.95 -0.60 7.31
N ASP A 39 3.08 0.09 8.04
CA ASP A 39 1.87 0.67 7.45
C ASP A 39 2.22 1.90 6.61
N ARG A 40 1.90 1.85 5.32
CA ARG A 40 2.10 2.98 4.39
C ARG A 40 1.37 4.25 4.85
N GLY A 41 0.26 4.13 5.57
CA GLY A 41 -0.46 5.25 6.17
C GLY A 41 0.32 6.00 7.25
N LEU A 42 1.44 5.45 7.72
CA LEU A 42 2.36 6.08 8.66
C LEU A 42 3.59 6.73 7.99
N MET A 43 3.67 6.72 6.67
CA MET A 43 4.66 7.51 5.94
C MET A 43 4.32 9.00 6.02
N THR A 44 5.34 9.83 6.17
CA THR A 44 5.12 11.29 6.20
C THR A 44 4.81 11.82 4.79
N ALA A 45 4.04 12.91 4.70
CA ALA A 45 3.80 13.59 3.42
C ALA A 45 5.13 13.92 2.72
N ARG A 46 6.12 14.40 3.50
CA ARG A 46 7.45 14.74 2.98
C ARG A 46 8.18 13.53 2.38
N SER A 47 8.08 12.35 3.00
CA SER A 47 8.68 11.13 2.45
C SER A 47 8.05 10.75 1.11
N LEU A 48 6.72 10.86 0.97
CA LEU A 48 6.01 10.57 -0.27
C LEU A 48 6.35 11.55 -1.39
N GLU A 49 6.46 12.85 -1.08
CA GLU A 49 6.89 13.90 -2.03
C GLU A 49 8.29 13.63 -2.57
N LEU A 50 9.24 13.29 -1.69
CA LEU A 50 10.62 13.03 -2.07
C LEU A 50 10.74 11.74 -2.91
N ILE A 51 10.03 10.68 -2.56
CA ILE A 51 9.98 9.45 -3.35
C ILE A 51 9.44 9.73 -4.76
N ALA A 52 8.39 10.54 -4.86
CA ALA A 52 7.76 10.85 -6.14
C ALA A 52 8.63 11.67 -7.09
N GLY A 53 9.63 12.40 -6.58
CA GLY A 53 10.47 13.29 -7.39
C GLY A 53 11.93 12.87 -7.53
N ALA A 54 12.43 11.93 -6.74
CA ALA A 54 13.85 11.56 -6.69
C ALA A 54 14.37 10.94 -7.99
N ASP A 55 15.63 11.22 -8.34
CA ASP A 55 16.35 10.60 -9.46
C ASP A 55 16.87 9.21 -9.09
N ALA A 56 17.23 8.99 -7.81
CA ALA A 56 17.66 7.70 -7.29
C ALA A 56 17.12 7.45 -5.88
N ILE A 57 16.76 6.19 -5.59
CA ILE A 57 16.26 5.77 -4.29
C ILE A 57 17.02 4.52 -3.84
N LEU A 58 17.80 4.66 -2.75
CA LEU A 58 18.44 3.53 -2.07
C LEU A 58 17.53 3.06 -0.95
N TYR A 59 17.13 1.78 -0.96
CA TYR A 59 16.15 1.26 -0.01
C TYR A 59 16.52 -0.11 0.55
N ASP A 60 16.00 -0.44 1.74
CA ASP A 60 16.20 -1.72 2.41
C ASP A 60 14.90 -2.54 2.52
N ARG A 61 15.01 -3.73 3.10
CA ARG A 61 13.90 -4.69 3.24
C ARG A 61 12.79 -4.23 4.19
N LEU A 62 13.05 -3.32 5.08
CA LEU A 62 12.11 -2.95 6.16
C LEU A 62 11.21 -1.76 5.79
N ILE A 63 11.25 -1.30 4.56
CA ILE A 63 10.29 -0.29 4.09
C ILE A 63 8.89 -0.91 3.91
N PRO A 64 7.81 -0.12 4.04
CA PRO A 64 6.45 -0.61 3.81
C PRO A 64 6.25 -1.20 2.42
N PRO A 65 5.43 -2.27 2.28
CA PRO A 65 4.97 -2.70 0.96
C PRO A 65 4.33 -1.53 0.19
N GLY A 66 4.68 -1.39 -1.07
CA GLY A 66 4.18 -0.29 -1.90
C GLY A 66 4.75 1.09 -1.56
N ALA A 67 5.77 1.21 -0.72
CA ALA A 67 6.41 2.50 -0.42
C ALA A 67 6.97 3.19 -1.67
N LEU A 68 7.37 2.42 -2.67
CA LEU A 68 7.95 2.90 -3.92
C LEU A 68 6.93 3.10 -5.06
N ASP A 69 5.64 2.81 -4.85
CA ASP A 69 4.61 2.88 -5.92
C ASP A 69 4.45 4.29 -6.53
N GLY A 70 4.85 5.32 -5.79
CA GLY A 70 4.81 6.70 -6.28
C GLY A 70 6.10 7.18 -6.92
N ALA A 71 7.16 6.35 -7.00
CA ALA A 71 8.42 6.74 -7.61
C ALA A 71 8.25 6.98 -9.12
N ARG A 72 9.05 7.88 -9.68
CA ARG A 72 9.09 8.12 -11.12
C ARG A 72 9.48 6.85 -11.87
N ALA A 73 8.95 6.65 -13.07
CA ALA A 73 9.24 5.47 -13.89
C ALA A 73 10.72 5.38 -14.31
N ASP A 74 11.41 6.52 -14.38
CA ASP A 74 12.82 6.66 -14.74
C ASP A 74 13.75 6.77 -13.51
N ALA A 75 13.22 6.69 -12.29
CA ALA A 75 14.02 6.70 -11.08
C ALA A 75 14.86 5.42 -10.95
N GLU A 76 16.14 5.57 -10.59
CA GLU A 76 17.02 4.45 -10.31
C GLU A 76 16.72 3.86 -8.91
N LEU A 77 16.16 2.65 -8.85
CA LEU A 77 15.83 1.96 -7.60
C LEU A 77 16.97 1.01 -7.22
N ILE A 78 17.69 1.30 -6.11
CA ILE A 78 18.86 0.56 -5.65
C ILE A 78 18.54 -0.14 -4.33
N TYR A 79 18.45 -1.47 -4.37
CA TYR A 79 18.28 -2.26 -3.16
C TYR A 79 19.61 -2.44 -2.42
N VAL A 80 19.66 -1.99 -1.17
CA VAL A 80 20.89 -2.05 -0.33
C VAL A 80 20.78 -3.01 0.86
N GLY A 81 19.62 -3.67 1.01
CA GLY A 81 19.35 -4.62 2.10
C GLY A 81 20.00 -5.99 1.91
N LYS A 82 19.90 -6.84 2.94
CA LYS A 82 20.28 -8.26 2.85
C LYS A 82 19.16 -9.02 2.16
N ALA A 83 19.41 -9.59 0.97
CA ALA A 83 18.49 -10.50 0.32
C ALA A 83 19.00 -11.95 0.43
N PRO A 84 18.10 -12.96 0.47
CA PRO A 84 18.51 -14.35 0.41
C PRO A 84 19.34 -14.62 -0.87
N GLY A 85 20.56 -15.12 -0.72
CA GLY A 85 21.43 -15.45 -1.84
C GLY A 85 22.22 -14.29 -2.47
N SER A 86 22.09 -13.06 -1.99
CA SER A 86 22.92 -11.93 -2.42
C SER A 86 23.82 -11.43 -1.28
N VAL A 87 24.99 -10.92 -1.65
CA VAL A 87 25.85 -10.20 -0.72
C VAL A 87 25.14 -8.88 -0.42
N ALA A 88 24.87 -8.60 0.87
CA ALA A 88 24.37 -7.28 1.26
C ALA A 88 25.39 -6.22 0.86
N MET A 89 24.91 -5.08 0.37
CA MET A 89 25.77 -3.92 0.20
C MET A 89 26.27 -3.51 1.58
N GLU A 90 27.59 -3.42 1.72
CA GLU A 90 28.19 -2.96 2.98
C GLU A 90 27.80 -1.49 3.23
N GLN A 91 27.79 -1.06 4.50
CA GLN A 91 27.36 0.29 4.86
C GLN A 91 28.21 1.36 4.17
N GLU A 92 29.52 1.16 4.16
CA GLU A 92 30.48 2.06 3.50
C GLU A 92 30.20 2.20 2.00
N GLU A 93 29.81 1.11 1.35
CA GLU A 93 29.44 1.11 -0.08
C GLU A 93 28.13 1.87 -0.31
N THR A 94 27.13 1.71 0.58
CA THR A 94 25.87 2.46 0.53
C THR A 94 26.14 3.97 0.66
N GLU A 95 26.98 4.36 1.61
CA GLU A 95 27.39 5.75 1.83
C GLU A 95 28.14 6.32 0.63
N ARG A 96 29.10 5.57 0.10
CA ARG A 96 29.86 5.94 -1.10
C ARG A 96 28.91 6.19 -2.28
N ARG A 97 27.96 5.28 -2.49
CA ARG A 97 27.01 5.38 -3.60
C ARG A 97 26.09 6.61 -3.50
N MET A 98 25.62 6.95 -2.31
CA MET A 98 24.86 8.19 -2.09
C MET A 98 25.67 9.44 -2.44
N VAL A 99 26.94 9.49 -1.99
CA VAL A 99 27.85 10.62 -2.29
C VAL A 99 28.10 10.74 -3.80
N GLU A 100 28.32 9.62 -4.49
CA GLU A 100 28.55 9.60 -5.94
C GLU A 100 27.36 10.17 -6.70
N ILE A 101 26.16 9.65 -6.44
CA ILE A 101 24.92 10.08 -7.10
C ILE A 101 24.68 11.59 -6.89
N ALA A 102 24.85 12.06 -5.66
CA ALA A 102 24.68 13.48 -5.36
C ALA A 102 25.74 14.35 -6.09
N LYS A 103 26.99 13.90 -6.16
CA LYS A 103 28.05 14.62 -6.89
C LYS A 103 27.88 14.61 -8.41
N GLU A 104 27.13 13.65 -8.95
CA GLU A 104 26.69 13.65 -10.35
C GLU A 104 25.62 14.73 -10.63
N GLY A 105 25.15 15.44 -9.60
CA GLY A 105 24.10 16.45 -9.70
C GLY A 105 22.67 15.87 -9.68
N ARG A 106 22.52 14.61 -9.25
CA ARG A 106 21.23 13.92 -9.12
C ARG A 106 20.72 14.00 -7.68
N SER A 107 19.43 14.05 -7.49
CA SER A 107 18.81 13.91 -6.19
C SER A 107 18.82 12.44 -5.75
N VAL A 108 19.15 12.17 -4.48
CA VAL A 108 19.19 10.80 -3.94
C VAL A 108 18.42 10.68 -2.63
N VAL A 109 17.49 9.75 -2.58
CA VAL A 109 16.74 9.39 -1.37
C VAL A 109 17.31 8.10 -0.79
N ARG A 110 17.76 8.14 0.47
CA ARG A 110 18.01 6.95 1.28
C ARG A 110 16.78 6.64 2.10
N LEU A 111 15.96 5.69 1.65
CA LEU A 111 14.71 5.30 2.29
C LEU A 111 14.94 4.17 3.28
N LYS A 112 14.62 4.41 4.57
CA LYS A 112 14.93 3.53 5.71
C LYS A 112 13.66 3.16 6.46
N GLY A 113 13.51 1.89 6.85
CA GLY A 113 12.40 1.48 7.71
C GLY A 113 12.42 2.23 9.05
N GLY A 114 11.23 2.65 9.53
CA GLY A 114 11.10 3.44 10.75
C GLY A 114 11.61 4.87 10.59
N ASP A 115 12.52 5.26 11.47
CA ASP A 115 13.17 6.58 11.51
C ASP A 115 14.67 6.44 11.22
N PRO A 116 15.28 7.31 10.39
CA PRO A 116 16.70 7.17 10.02
C PRO A 116 17.65 7.27 11.22
N PHE A 117 17.31 8.02 12.25
CA PHE A 117 18.17 8.31 13.40
C PHE A 117 17.88 7.42 14.63
N VAL A 118 16.87 6.53 14.54
CA VAL A 118 16.57 5.57 15.61
C VAL A 118 17.03 4.17 15.22
N PHE A 119 18.24 3.79 15.63
CA PHE A 119 18.89 2.51 15.31
C PHE A 119 19.01 2.20 13.80
N GLY A 120 18.94 3.25 12.97
CA GLY A 120 18.96 3.16 11.51
C GLY A 120 20.32 3.52 10.88
N ARG A 121 21.36 3.84 11.66
CA ARG A 121 22.67 4.30 11.20
C ARG A 121 22.65 5.58 10.36
N GLY A 122 21.52 6.32 10.35
CA GLY A 122 21.39 7.56 9.59
C GLY A 122 22.36 8.66 10.04
N GLY A 123 22.80 8.63 11.30
CA GLY A 123 23.85 9.52 11.81
C GLY A 123 25.18 9.33 11.08
N GLU A 124 25.62 8.07 10.89
CA GLU A 124 26.84 7.73 10.15
C GLU A 124 26.73 8.17 8.68
N GLU A 125 25.57 7.91 8.04
CA GLU A 125 25.28 8.34 6.67
C GLU A 125 25.32 9.88 6.54
N ALA A 126 24.76 10.62 7.52
CA ALA A 126 24.81 12.09 7.55
C ALA A 126 26.23 12.63 7.73
N GLU A 127 27.05 12.01 8.61
CA GLU A 127 28.44 12.37 8.81
C GLU A 127 29.27 12.17 7.53
N THR A 128 29.06 11.07 6.80
CA THR A 128 29.71 10.80 5.52
C THR A 128 29.33 11.84 4.45
N LEU A 129 28.06 12.20 4.34
CA LEU A 129 27.58 13.24 3.42
C LEU A 129 28.20 14.60 3.76
N ALA A 130 28.20 14.96 5.04
CA ALA A 130 28.82 16.21 5.53
C ALA A 130 30.31 16.27 5.19
N ALA A 131 31.07 15.19 5.48
CA ALA A 131 32.49 15.08 5.19
C ALA A 131 32.79 15.18 3.68
N ALA A 132 31.87 14.69 2.84
CA ALA A 132 31.98 14.77 1.39
C ALA A 132 31.54 16.14 0.80
N GLY A 133 31.04 17.07 1.63
CA GLY A 133 30.51 18.37 1.21
C GLY A 133 29.20 18.26 0.41
N VAL A 134 28.44 17.17 0.58
CA VAL A 134 27.13 16.96 -0.05
C VAL A 134 26.03 17.57 0.84
N PRO A 135 25.21 18.48 0.30
CA PRO A 135 24.05 19.00 1.05
C PRO A 135 23.04 17.88 1.28
N PHE A 136 22.43 17.86 2.48
CA PHE A 136 21.46 16.83 2.82
C PHE A 136 20.32 17.36 3.69
N GLU A 137 19.18 16.64 3.66
CA GLU A 137 18.03 16.84 4.53
C GLU A 137 17.70 15.52 5.25
N VAL A 138 17.31 15.60 6.53
CA VAL A 138 16.82 14.44 7.28
C VAL A 138 15.31 14.57 7.47
N VAL A 139 14.59 13.56 7.02
CA VAL A 139 13.13 13.48 7.15
C VAL A 139 12.79 12.39 8.14
N PRO A 140 12.34 12.73 9.36
CA PRO A 140 11.94 11.75 10.35
C PRO A 140 10.82 10.82 9.85
N GLY A 141 10.79 9.62 10.41
CA GLY A 141 9.72 8.65 10.24
C GLY A 141 9.17 8.17 11.57
N VAL A 142 7.98 7.56 11.55
CA VAL A 142 7.44 6.95 12.77
C VAL A 142 8.27 5.70 13.09
N THR A 143 8.98 5.73 14.21
CA THR A 143 9.83 4.61 14.61
C THR A 143 9.01 3.42 15.10
N ALA A 144 9.51 2.19 14.85
CA ALA A 144 8.79 0.95 15.16
C ALA A 144 8.45 0.79 16.66
N GLY A 145 9.30 1.28 17.57
CA GLY A 145 9.03 1.19 19.02
C GLY A 145 7.78 1.96 19.46
N ILE A 146 7.45 3.07 18.78
CA ILE A 146 6.21 3.81 19.03
C ILE A 146 5.04 3.15 18.31
N ALA A 147 5.19 2.89 17.03
CA ALA A 147 4.08 2.48 16.19
C ALA A 147 3.63 1.03 16.43
N ALA A 148 4.57 0.08 16.56
CA ALA A 148 4.24 -1.30 16.88
C ALA A 148 3.50 -1.41 18.22
N SER A 149 3.96 -0.68 19.23
CA SER A 149 3.31 -0.62 20.52
C SER A 149 1.89 -0.05 20.42
N ALA A 150 1.70 1.05 19.70
CA ALA A 150 0.38 1.66 19.49
C ALA A 150 -0.58 0.72 18.75
N TYR A 151 -0.10 0.02 17.71
CA TYR A 151 -0.90 -0.96 16.96
C TYR A 151 -1.21 -2.21 17.79
N ALA A 152 -0.33 -2.58 18.71
CA ALA A 152 -0.61 -3.62 19.70
C ALA A 152 -1.56 -3.17 20.82
N GLY A 153 -2.00 -1.91 20.87
CA GLY A 153 -2.79 -1.36 21.97
C GLY A 153 -1.99 -1.24 23.28
N ILE A 154 -0.70 -0.93 23.18
CA ILE A 154 0.20 -0.71 24.31
C ILE A 154 0.73 0.72 24.24
N PRO A 155 0.31 1.66 25.10
CA PRO A 155 0.88 2.99 25.13
C PRO A 155 2.28 2.92 25.73
N VAL A 156 3.30 3.47 25.07
CA VAL A 156 4.69 3.46 25.61
C VAL A 156 4.86 4.36 26.82
N THR A 157 3.94 5.29 27.07
CA THR A 157 3.83 6.12 28.29
C THR A 157 2.38 6.13 28.77
N HIS A 158 2.19 6.20 30.10
CA HIS A 158 0.87 6.31 30.71
C HIS A 158 0.96 7.07 32.02
N ARG A 159 0.01 7.96 32.29
CA ARG A 159 0.05 8.82 33.49
C ARG A 159 0.24 8.04 34.79
N GLU A 160 -0.36 6.87 34.89
CA GLU A 160 -0.32 6.04 36.11
C GLU A 160 0.85 5.06 36.13
N ASP A 161 1.30 4.56 34.97
CA ASP A 161 2.21 3.41 34.90
C ASP A 161 3.61 3.76 34.45
N ALA A 162 3.78 4.77 33.56
CA ALA A 162 5.08 5.08 32.98
C ALA A 162 5.17 6.54 32.53
N SER A 163 5.94 7.34 33.23
CA SER A 163 6.22 8.74 32.87
C SER A 163 7.41 8.91 31.93
N ALA A 164 8.13 7.82 31.64
CA ALA A 164 9.32 7.82 30.78
C ALA A 164 9.35 6.58 29.89
N VAL A 165 10.07 6.68 28.77
CA VAL A 165 10.35 5.57 27.86
C VAL A 165 11.82 5.59 27.46
N ALA A 166 12.46 4.42 27.43
CA ALA A 166 13.82 4.26 26.94
C ALA A 166 13.80 3.34 25.71
N PHE A 167 14.38 3.81 24.60
CA PHE A 167 14.66 2.98 23.43
C PHE A 167 16.06 2.39 23.56
N VAL A 168 16.17 1.06 23.46
CA VAL A 168 17.39 0.32 23.69
C VAL A 168 17.63 -0.66 22.53
N THR A 169 18.89 -0.83 22.12
CA THR A 169 19.24 -1.92 21.19
C THR A 169 19.45 -3.23 21.94
N GLY A 170 18.82 -4.31 21.49
CA GLY A 170 19.06 -5.66 22.00
C GLY A 170 20.05 -6.47 21.15
N HIS A 171 20.73 -5.81 20.19
CA HIS A 171 21.65 -6.48 19.26
C HIS A 171 23.06 -6.68 19.81
N GLU A 172 23.37 -6.08 20.95
CA GLU A 172 24.70 -6.26 21.54
C GLU A 172 24.93 -7.74 21.86
N ASP A 173 26.17 -8.22 21.59
CA ASP A 173 26.56 -9.57 21.96
C ASP A 173 26.56 -9.66 23.49
N PRO A 174 25.68 -10.49 24.07
CA PRO A 174 25.58 -10.58 25.52
C PRO A 174 26.83 -11.19 26.20
N ASP A 175 27.70 -11.82 25.42
CA ASP A 175 28.96 -12.41 25.91
C ASP A 175 30.15 -11.43 25.82
N LYS A 176 29.93 -10.21 25.35
CA LYS A 176 30.93 -9.18 25.33
C LYS A 176 31.33 -8.84 26.79
N GLU A 177 32.61 -8.92 27.12
CA GLU A 177 33.10 -8.64 28.47
C GLU A 177 32.76 -7.21 28.94
N GLU A 178 32.67 -6.26 28.00
CA GLU A 178 32.25 -4.88 28.25
C GLU A 178 30.99 -4.59 27.44
N SER A 179 29.82 -4.74 28.08
CA SER A 179 28.55 -4.27 27.50
C SER A 179 28.49 -2.75 27.50
N ALA A 180 28.08 -2.13 26.38
CA ALA A 180 27.77 -0.70 26.35
C ALA A 180 26.44 -0.39 27.05
N ILE A 181 25.67 -1.43 27.42
CA ILE A 181 24.38 -1.32 28.08
C ILE A 181 24.57 -1.40 29.60
N ASP A 182 24.17 -0.35 30.30
CA ASP A 182 24.11 -0.34 31.79
C ASP A 182 22.84 -1.07 32.25
N TRP A 183 22.97 -2.39 32.44
CA TRP A 183 21.86 -3.24 32.87
C TRP A 183 21.27 -2.86 34.23
N PRO A 184 22.06 -2.51 35.26
CA PRO A 184 21.54 -1.97 36.52
C PRO A 184 20.71 -0.71 36.34
N ALA A 185 21.16 0.24 35.53
CA ALA A 185 20.40 1.46 35.26
C ALA A 185 19.08 1.16 34.52
N LEU A 186 19.10 0.24 33.55
CA LEU A 186 17.87 -0.18 32.85
C LEU A 186 16.91 -0.94 33.77
N ALA A 187 17.41 -1.83 34.62
CA ALA A 187 16.56 -2.57 35.55
C ALA A 187 15.87 -1.63 36.55
N SER A 188 16.52 -0.56 37.00
CA SER A 188 15.96 0.46 37.89
C SER A 188 15.20 1.58 37.19
N PHE A 189 15.15 1.58 35.84
CA PHE A 189 14.49 2.64 35.07
C PHE A 189 12.98 2.67 35.37
N PRO A 190 12.43 3.83 35.84
CA PRO A 190 11.06 3.93 36.31
C PRO A 190 10.05 4.18 35.15
N GLY A 191 10.17 3.42 34.08
CA GLY A 191 9.38 3.61 32.87
C GLY A 191 9.38 2.39 31.97
N THR A 192 8.92 2.58 30.77
CA THR A 192 8.86 1.53 29.75
C THR A 192 10.19 1.37 29.04
N LEU A 193 10.70 0.14 28.98
CA LEU A 193 11.83 -0.20 28.12
C LEU A 193 11.28 -0.74 26.79
N VAL A 194 11.75 -0.19 25.69
CA VAL A 194 11.40 -0.63 24.33
C VAL A 194 12.68 -1.05 23.61
N LEU A 195 12.82 -2.35 23.35
CA LEU A 195 14.04 -2.90 22.77
C LEU A 195 13.85 -3.26 21.29
N TYR A 196 14.78 -2.81 20.49
CA TYR A 196 14.93 -3.13 19.08
C TYR A 196 15.91 -4.28 18.89
N MET A 197 15.70 -5.11 17.86
CA MET A 197 16.64 -6.18 17.47
C MET A 197 16.93 -7.21 18.59
N GLY A 198 16.06 -7.31 19.61
CA GLY A 198 16.31 -8.10 20.81
C GLY A 198 15.81 -9.54 20.78
N VAL A 199 15.03 -9.97 19.77
CA VAL A 199 14.32 -11.28 19.80
C VAL A 199 15.28 -12.45 19.99
N LYS A 200 16.40 -12.47 19.26
CA LYS A 200 17.40 -13.54 19.37
C LYS A 200 18.01 -13.63 20.77
N ASN A 201 18.17 -12.50 21.41
CA ASN A 201 18.83 -12.37 22.72
C ASN A 201 17.81 -12.27 23.88
N LEU A 202 16.50 -12.39 23.60
CA LEU A 202 15.45 -12.20 24.59
C LEU A 202 15.63 -13.00 25.89
N PRO A 203 16.00 -14.31 25.88
CA PRO A 203 16.23 -15.04 27.12
C PRO A 203 17.28 -14.39 28.01
N ARG A 204 18.41 -13.97 27.44
CA ARG A 204 19.51 -13.31 28.18
C ARG A 204 19.15 -11.90 28.60
N ILE A 205 18.39 -11.16 27.78
CA ILE A 205 17.91 -9.83 28.16
C ILE A 205 17.04 -9.91 29.41
N SER A 206 16.06 -10.83 29.44
CA SER A 206 15.19 -11.05 30.59
C SER A 206 15.98 -11.47 31.82
N GLU A 207 16.90 -12.43 31.68
CA GLU A 207 17.77 -12.88 32.77
C GLU A 207 18.63 -11.74 33.36
N ARG A 208 19.24 -10.90 32.51
CA ARG A 208 20.06 -9.75 32.95
C ARG A 208 19.25 -8.67 33.65
N LEU A 209 18.05 -8.36 33.11
CA LEU A 209 17.14 -7.39 33.73
C LEU A 209 16.73 -7.86 35.14
N ILE A 210 16.35 -9.14 35.26
CA ILE A 210 15.96 -9.75 36.56
C ILE A 210 17.15 -9.79 37.53
N ALA A 211 18.32 -10.26 37.08
CA ALA A 211 19.52 -10.31 37.90
C ALA A 211 19.97 -8.93 38.37
N ALA A 212 19.69 -7.88 37.59
CA ALA A 212 19.96 -6.49 37.94
C ALA A 212 18.84 -5.85 38.80
N GLY A 213 17.80 -6.60 39.18
CA GLY A 213 16.77 -6.18 40.14
C GLY A 213 15.42 -5.76 39.52
N ARG A 214 15.17 -5.97 38.22
CA ARG A 214 13.85 -5.75 37.65
C ARG A 214 12.89 -6.85 38.11
N ASP A 215 11.63 -6.48 38.36
CA ASP A 215 10.60 -7.42 38.80
C ASP A 215 10.35 -8.52 37.77
N PRO A 216 10.53 -9.81 38.09
CA PRO A 216 10.22 -10.93 37.19
C PRO A 216 8.75 -10.95 36.77
N GLY A 217 7.85 -10.50 37.66
CA GLY A 217 6.40 -10.44 37.42
C GLY A 217 5.91 -9.22 36.64
N GLU A 218 6.80 -8.26 36.33
CA GLU A 218 6.40 -7.08 35.59
C GLU A 218 5.89 -7.44 34.21
N PRO A 219 4.75 -6.85 33.75
CA PRO A 219 4.23 -7.09 32.40
C PRO A 219 5.23 -6.76 31.30
N ALA A 220 5.28 -7.63 30.31
CA ALA A 220 6.13 -7.48 29.13
C ALA A 220 5.40 -7.94 27.87
N ALA A 221 5.84 -7.48 26.69
CA ALA A 221 5.26 -7.86 25.41
C ALA A 221 6.32 -8.01 24.32
N ALA A 222 6.03 -8.86 23.35
CA ALA A 222 6.75 -8.96 22.09
C ALA A 222 5.77 -8.73 20.94
N ILE A 223 6.14 -7.86 19.99
CA ILE A 223 5.30 -7.43 18.89
C ILE A 223 6.05 -7.71 17.59
N GLU A 224 5.70 -8.79 16.90
CA GLU A 224 6.26 -9.18 15.62
C GLU A 224 5.60 -8.42 14.48
N ARG A 225 6.40 -7.94 13.53
CA ARG A 225 5.95 -7.25 12.32
C ARG A 225 4.93 -6.14 12.64
N GLY A 226 5.19 -5.37 13.70
CA GLY A 226 4.28 -4.31 14.15
C GLY A 226 3.91 -3.35 13.03
N THR A 227 2.62 -3.03 12.93
CA THR A 227 1.95 -2.25 11.87
C THR A 227 1.85 -2.91 10.50
N TRP A 228 2.47 -4.05 10.30
CA TRP A 228 2.32 -4.84 9.08
C TRP A 228 1.05 -5.69 9.11
N PRO A 229 0.50 -6.07 7.94
CA PRO A 229 -0.46 -7.17 7.88
C PRO A 229 0.13 -8.40 8.55
N GLY A 230 -0.66 -9.13 9.32
CA GLY A 230 -0.16 -10.28 10.07
C GLY A 230 0.71 -9.94 11.29
N GLN A 231 0.63 -8.70 11.84
CA GLN A 231 1.19 -8.39 13.16
C GLN A 231 0.75 -9.42 14.18
N ARG A 232 1.67 -9.91 15.01
CA ARG A 232 1.34 -10.78 16.16
C ARG A 232 1.89 -10.17 17.44
N THR A 233 1.13 -10.30 18.53
CA THR A 233 1.51 -9.74 19.83
C THR A 233 1.37 -10.79 20.91
N VAL A 234 2.45 -11.03 21.63
CA VAL A 234 2.48 -11.88 22.84
C VAL A 234 2.68 -11.00 24.05
N VAL A 235 1.85 -11.21 25.08
CA VAL A 235 1.98 -10.54 26.39
C VAL A 235 2.25 -11.60 27.45
N ALA A 236 3.22 -11.32 28.29
CA ALA A 236 3.65 -12.21 29.38
C ALA A 236 4.26 -11.34 30.52
N THR A 237 5.11 -11.93 31.34
CA THR A 237 5.93 -11.18 32.30
C THR A 237 7.38 -11.12 31.86
N THR A 238 8.20 -10.30 32.50
CA THR A 238 9.64 -10.23 32.23
C THR A 238 10.28 -11.62 32.27
N GLU A 239 9.91 -12.47 33.21
CA GLU A 239 10.42 -13.84 33.37
C GLU A 239 9.91 -14.80 32.28
N THR A 240 8.60 -14.73 31.95
CA THR A 240 7.93 -15.74 31.10
C THR A 240 7.90 -15.38 29.62
N LEU A 241 8.20 -14.14 29.25
CA LEU A 241 8.19 -13.66 27.87
C LEU A 241 9.09 -14.49 26.93
N PRO A 242 10.31 -14.91 27.32
CA PRO A 242 11.14 -15.73 26.45
C PRO A 242 10.49 -17.06 26.04
N ALA A 243 9.88 -17.76 26.99
CA ALA A 243 9.17 -19.00 26.73
C ALA A 243 7.93 -18.78 25.85
N ALA A 244 7.12 -17.77 26.18
CA ALA A 244 5.91 -17.43 25.42
C ALA A 244 6.24 -17.06 23.95
N VAL A 245 7.31 -16.32 23.70
CA VAL A 245 7.79 -15.96 22.35
C VAL A 245 8.25 -17.20 21.57
N ALA A 246 8.93 -18.13 22.26
CA ALA A 246 9.37 -19.39 21.65
C ALA A 246 8.20 -20.30 21.29
N ASP A 247 7.25 -20.49 22.21
CA ASP A 247 6.06 -21.34 22.04
C ASP A 247 5.17 -20.83 20.90
N GLU A 248 4.98 -19.53 20.80
CA GLU A 248 4.23 -18.87 19.70
C GLU A 248 5.05 -18.75 18.40
N GLY A 249 6.34 -19.06 18.44
CA GLY A 249 7.23 -19.01 17.28
C GLY A 249 7.41 -17.61 16.70
N LEU A 250 7.37 -16.54 17.52
CA LEU A 250 7.60 -15.18 17.06
C LEU A 250 9.04 -14.98 16.58
N ARG A 251 9.21 -14.21 15.51
CA ARG A 251 10.51 -13.97 14.86
C ARG A 251 10.78 -12.48 14.64
N ALA A 252 12.00 -12.17 14.30
CA ALA A 252 12.36 -10.83 13.82
C ALA A 252 11.76 -10.54 12.42
N PRO A 253 11.36 -9.30 12.12
CA PRO A 253 11.52 -8.12 12.96
C PRO A 253 10.45 -8.01 14.07
N ALA A 254 10.88 -7.73 15.29
CA ALA A 254 9.95 -7.51 16.39
C ALA A 254 10.49 -6.48 17.39
N ILE A 255 9.55 -5.83 18.10
CA ILE A 255 9.79 -4.93 19.21
C ILE A 255 9.49 -5.70 20.51
N LEU A 256 10.38 -5.59 21.47
CA LEU A 256 10.17 -6.07 22.83
C LEU A 256 9.88 -4.89 23.75
N LEU A 257 8.94 -5.06 24.66
CA LEU A 257 8.53 -4.03 25.59
C LEU A 257 8.46 -4.62 27.00
N PHE A 258 9.07 -3.92 27.98
CA PHE A 258 9.02 -4.26 29.39
C PHE A 258 8.49 -3.05 30.17
N GLY A 259 7.43 -3.25 30.94
CA GLY A 259 6.78 -2.21 31.73
C GLY A 259 5.30 -2.47 31.97
N ALA A 260 4.77 -1.92 33.06
CA ALA A 260 3.37 -2.08 33.47
C ALA A 260 2.35 -1.72 32.37
N VAL A 261 2.72 -0.85 31.44
CA VAL A 261 1.88 -0.45 30.30
C VAL A 261 1.46 -1.62 29.40
N ALA A 262 2.25 -2.72 29.38
CA ALA A 262 1.92 -3.90 28.57
C ALA A 262 0.56 -4.52 28.98
N ALA A 263 0.20 -4.45 30.24
CA ALA A 263 -1.10 -4.92 30.74
C ALA A 263 -2.30 -4.08 30.22
N ARG A 264 -2.07 -2.82 29.79
CA ARG A 264 -3.15 -1.98 29.27
C ARG A 264 -3.76 -2.53 27.97
N ARG A 265 -3.00 -3.32 27.21
CA ARG A 265 -3.43 -3.96 25.97
C ARG A 265 -4.76 -4.74 26.17
N GLU A 266 -4.96 -5.41 27.28
CA GLU A 266 -6.19 -6.17 27.55
C GLU A 266 -7.46 -5.32 27.32
N LYS A 267 -7.40 -4.02 27.65
CA LYS A 267 -8.51 -3.08 27.53
C LYS A 267 -8.55 -2.34 26.22
N ILE A 268 -7.39 -2.02 25.63
CA ILE A 268 -7.31 -1.08 24.52
C ILE A 268 -6.70 -1.65 23.23
N ALA A 269 -6.50 -2.97 23.15
CA ALA A 269 -6.21 -3.62 21.88
C ALA A 269 -7.32 -3.30 20.88
N TRP A 270 -6.97 -2.75 19.73
CA TRP A 270 -7.93 -2.26 18.75
C TRP A 270 -7.76 -2.90 17.37
N LEU A 271 -6.53 -3.25 16.99
CA LEU A 271 -6.23 -3.80 15.67
C LEU A 271 -6.88 -5.19 15.49
N GLU A 272 -6.71 -6.06 16.47
CA GLU A 272 -7.25 -7.42 16.46
C GLU A 272 -8.78 -7.50 16.60
N ARG A 273 -9.41 -6.38 16.93
CA ARG A 273 -10.89 -6.25 16.94
C ARG A 273 -11.46 -5.87 15.60
N ARG A 274 -10.61 -5.60 14.61
CA ARG A 274 -11.08 -5.34 13.26
C ARG A 274 -11.65 -6.61 12.64
N PRO A 275 -12.74 -6.54 11.89
CA PRO A 275 -13.50 -7.73 11.47
C PRO A 275 -12.75 -8.68 10.55
N LEU A 276 -11.73 -8.18 9.81
CA LEU A 276 -10.89 -8.98 8.92
C LEU A 276 -9.46 -9.18 9.43
N TYR A 277 -9.21 -8.88 10.71
CA TYR A 277 -7.89 -9.13 11.29
C TYR A 277 -7.52 -10.62 11.21
N GLY A 278 -6.30 -10.90 10.76
CA GLY A 278 -5.80 -12.26 10.55
C GLY A 278 -6.34 -12.95 9.30
N ARG A 279 -7.12 -12.25 8.46
CA ARG A 279 -7.58 -12.75 7.17
C ARG A 279 -6.71 -12.23 6.04
N LYS A 280 -6.28 -13.13 5.16
CA LYS A 280 -5.54 -12.79 3.94
C LYS A 280 -6.49 -12.80 2.74
N VAL A 281 -6.55 -11.67 2.02
CA VAL A 281 -7.48 -11.45 0.92
C VAL A 281 -6.72 -11.11 -0.37
N VAL A 282 -6.92 -11.91 -1.41
CA VAL A 282 -6.40 -11.62 -2.76
C VAL A 282 -7.37 -10.71 -3.50
N VAL A 283 -6.85 -9.60 -4.03
CA VAL A 283 -7.57 -8.65 -4.88
C VAL A 283 -7.06 -8.78 -6.31
N THR A 284 -7.93 -9.27 -7.22
CA THR A 284 -7.57 -9.60 -8.61
C THR A 284 -7.81 -8.47 -9.61
N ARG A 285 -8.32 -7.32 -9.14
CA ARG A 285 -8.71 -6.18 -9.97
C ARG A 285 -7.50 -5.47 -10.58
N ALA A 286 -7.69 -4.79 -11.73
CA ALA A 286 -6.63 -3.99 -12.37
C ALA A 286 -5.98 -2.99 -11.39
N ARG A 287 -4.66 -2.79 -11.47
CA ARG A 287 -3.84 -2.02 -10.50
C ARG A 287 -4.43 -0.65 -10.14
N ALA A 288 -4.82 0.13 -11.14
CA ALA A 288 -5.40 1.47 -10.91
C ALA A 288 -6.69 1.46 -10.07
N GLN A 289 -7.41 0.33 -10.03
CA GLN A 289 -8.68 0.17 -9.34
C GLN A 289 -8.58 -0.71 -8.08
N ALA A 290 -7.49 -1.49 -7.96
CA ALA A 290 -7.23 -2.37 -6.82
C ALA A 290 -6.99 -1.56 -5.55
N SER A 291 -6.29 -0.43 -5.65
CA SER A 291 -5.82 0.37 -4.51
C SER A 291 -6.94 0.82 -3.56
N SER A 292 -8.12 1.21 -4.07
CA SER A 292 -9.24 1.65 -3.22
C SER A 292 -9.89 0.48 -2.45
N LEU A 293 -10.08 -0.67 -3.12
CA LEU A 293 -10.61 -1.88 -2.49
C LEU A 293 -9.60 -2.44 -1.48
N ALA A 294 -8.33 -2.52 -1.86
CA ALA A 294 -7.25 -2.96 -1.01
C ALA A 294 -7.10 -2.08 0.24
N ALA A 295 -7.12 -0.75 0.08
CA ALA A 295 -7.06 0.18 1.20
C ALA A 295 -8.23 -0.02 2.18
N ARG A 296 -9.44 -0.25 1.67
CA ARG A 296 -10.62 -0.51 2.49
C ARG A 296 -10.51 -1.84 3.25
N LEU A 297 -10.08 -2.92 2.59
CA LEU A 297 -9.87 -4.22 3.22
C LEU A 297 -8.78 -4.15 4.30
N ARG A 298 -7.65 -3.48 4.01
CA ARG A 298 -6.60 -3.19 5.02
C ARG A 298 -7.16 -2.37 6.18
N GLY A 299 -8.00 -1.38 5.90
CA GLY A 299 -8.72 -0.60 6.90
C GLY A 299 -9.59 -1.46 7.82
N LEU A 300 -10.07 -2.60 7.38
CA LEU A 300 -10.83 -3.59 8.15
C LEU A 300 -9.94 -4.64 8.83
N GLY A 301 -8.63 -4.56 8.67
CA GLY A 301 -7.65 -5.44 9.32
C GLY A 301 -7.12 -6.58 8.45
N ALA A 302 -7.55 -6.69 7.19
CA ALA A 302 -7.08 -7.75 6.31
C ALA A 302 -5.61 -7.57 5.90
N GLU A 303 -4.90 -8.69 5.76
CA GLU A 303 -3.73 -8.77 4.89
C GLU A 303 -4.19 -8.82 3.44
N VAL A 304 -3.74 -7.89 2.60
CA VAL A 304 -4.20 -7.80 1.21
C VAL A 304 -3.05 -8.04 0.26
N VAL A 305 -3.18 -9.09 -0.56
CA VAL A 305 -2.30 -9.38 -1.68
C VAL A 305 -2.96 -8.81 -2.95
N GLU A 306 -2.38 -7.76 -3.49
CA GLU A 306 -2.81 -7.20 -4.78
C GLU A 306 -2.16 -8.01 -5.90
N LEU A 307 -2.95 -8.90 -6.51
CA LEU A 307 -2.53 -9.79 -7.60
C LEU A 307 -3.41 -9.50 -8.82
N PRO A 308 -3.17 -8.37 -9.51
CA PRO A 308 -4.01 -7.97 -10.62
C PRO A 308 -3.93 -9.01 -11.74
N ALA A 309 -5.10 -9.50 -12.14
CA ALA A 309 -5.22 -10.48 -13.21
C ALA A 309 -5.34 -9.82 -14.59
N ILE A 310 -5.72 -8.52 -14.59
CA ILE A 310 -6.01 -7.76 -15.79
C ILE A 310 -5.34 -6.39 -15.74
N ARG A 311 -5.00 -5.88 -16.93
CA ARG A 311 -4.74 -4.46 -17.14
C ARG A 311 -5.65 -3.91 -18.23
N ILE A 312 -5.91 -2.62 -18.15
CA ILE A 312 -6.69 -1.89 -19.15
C ILE A 312 -5.73 -1.26 -20.14
N GLU A 313 -5.82 -1.65 -21.40
CA GLU A 313 -5.05 -1.04 -22.48
C GLU A 313 -5.93 -0.01 -23.20
N PRO A 314 -5.63 1.30 -23.08
CA PRO A 314 -6.38 2.35 -23.76
C PRO A 314 -6.26 2.25 -25.29
N ARG A 315 -7.34 2.59 -26.00
CA ARG A 315 -7.39 2.72 -27.46
C ARG A 315 -7.70 4.16 -27.92
N ILE A 316 -7.49 5.14 -27.03
CA ILE A 316 -7.86 6.55 -27.26
C ILE A 316 -7.12 7.21 -28.42
N ASP A 317 -6.02 6.63 -28.87
CA ASP A 317 -5.22 7.11 -30.00
C ASP A 317 -5.66 6.52 -31.35
N SER A 318 -6.71 5.67 -31.37
CA SER A 318 -7.21 5.07 -32.61
C SER A 318 -7.97 6.09 -33.48
N ASP A 319 -7.95 5.89 -34.79
CA ASP A 319 -8.70 6.72 -35.74
C ASP A 319 -10.21 6.70 -35.44
N GLU A 320 -10.72 5.57 -34.98
CA GLU A 320 -12.12 5.37 -34.61
C GLU A 320 -12.51 6.28 -33.43
N VAL A 321 -11.68 6.36 -32.38
CA VAL A 321 -11.89 7.26 -31.25
C VAL A 321 -11.72 8.72 -31.66
N ALA A 322 -10.78 9.03 -32.55
CA ALA A 322 -10.62 10.37 -33.07
C ALA A 322 -11.89 10.84 -33.81
N ALA A 323 -12.40 10.03 -34.72
CA ALA A 323 -13.63 10.32 -35.46
C ALA A 323 -14.85 10.46 -34.54
N MET A 324 -14.97 9.61 -33.53
CA MET A 324 -16.03 9.69 -32.52
C MET A 324 -15.97 11.01 -31.75
N VAL A 325 -14.78 11.46 -31.29
CA VAL A 325 -14.63 12.71 -30.53
C VAL A 325 -14.97 13.93 -31.39
N GLU A 326 -14.60 13.95 -32.66
CA GLU A 326 -14.97 15.02 -33.60
C GLU A 326 -16.50 15.14 -33.78
N ASN A 327 -17.21 14.02 -33.71
CA ASN A 327 -18.66 13.93 -33.93
C ASN A 327 -19.48 13.92 -32.64
N LEU A 328 -18.90 14.11 -31.45
CA LEU A 328 -19.60 14.04 -30.16
C LEU A 328 -20.88 14.90 -30.12
N HIS A 329 -20.84 16.07 -30.74
CA HIS A 329 -21.95 17.02 -30.75
C HIS A 329 -23.18 16.53 -31.54
N THR A 330 -23.06 15.46 -32.33
CA THR A 330 -24.14 14.89 -33.14
C THR A 330 -24.95 13.82 -32.42
N TYR A 331 -24.37 13.18 -31.40
CA TYR A 331 -25.07 12.12 -30.69
C TYR A 331 -26.22 12.63 -29.83
N ALA A 332 -27.37 11.97 -29.96
CA ALA A 332 -28.55 12.22 -29.14
C ALA A 332 -28.51 11.44 -27.81
N LEU A 333 -27.81 10.31 -27.78
CA LEU A 333 -27.66 9.45 -26.63
C LEU A 333 -26.19 8.96 -26.54
N VAL A 334 -25.59 9.02 -25.36
CA VAL A 334 -24.28 8.46 -25.08
C VAL A 334 -24.40 7.43 -23.96
N CYS A 335 -24.13 6.19 -24.26
CA CYS A 335 -24.17 5.07 -23.33
C CYS A 335 -22.75 4.72 -22.85
N LEU A 336 -22.52 4.81 -21.54
CA LEU A 336 -21.26 4.47 -20.90
C LEU A 336 -21.44 3.21 -20.04
N THR A 337 -20.71 2.16 -20.40
CA THR A 337 -20.89 0.82 -19.81
C THR A 337 -19.87 0.47 -18.74
N SER A 338 -18.95 1.38 -18.40
CA SER A 338 -17.95 1.17 -17.34
C SER A 338 -17.35 2.48 -16.83
N PRO A 339 -16.82 2.53 -15.59
CA PRO A 339 -16.02 3.66 -15.12
C PRO A 339 -14.80 3.94 -16.00
N ASN A 340 -14.09 2.89 -16.48
CA ASN A 340 -12.96 3.04 -17.39
C ASN A 340 -13.34 3.74 -18.69
N GLY A 341 -14.52 3.40 -19.23
CA GLY A 341 -15.06 4.07 -20.42
C GLY A 341 -15.28 5.56 -20.20
N VAL A 342 -15.76 5.95 -19.00
CA VAL A 342 -15.91 7.37 -18.64
C VAL A 342 -14.56 8.08 -18.62
N ASP A 343 -13.61 7.55 -17.88
CA ASP A 343 -12.27 8.17 -17.71
C ASP A 343 -11.56 8.31 -19.06
N LEU A 344 -11.63 7.27 -19.90
CA LEU A 344 -10.97 7.26 -21.20
C LEU A 344 -11.68 8.15 -22.23
N LEU A 345 -13.01 8.23 -22.23
CA LEU A 345 -13.75 9.17 -23.09
C LEU A 345 -13.34 10.60 -22.75
N LEU A 346 -13.39 10.97 -21.48
CA LEU A 346 -13.09 12.33 -21.05
C LEU A 346 -11.62 12.69 -21.25
N ARG A 347 -10.72 11.71 -21.11
CA ARG A 347 -9.31 11.86 -21.46
C ARG A 347 -9.14 12.11 -22.96
N ALA A 348 -9.76 11.30 -23.81
CA ALA A 348 -9.70 11.45 -25.27
C ALA A 348 -10.26 12.82 -25.72
N MET A 349 -11.31 13.32 -25.06
CA MET A 349 -11.84 14.67 -25.25
C MET A 349 -10.85 15.74 -24.84
N ALA A 350 -10.28 15.64 -23.64
CA ALA A 350 -9.34 16.63 -23.08
C ALA A 350 -8.05 16.75 -23.93
N GLU A 351 -7.50 15.64 -24.40
CA GLU A 351 -6.33 15.62 -25.31
C GLU A 351 -6.60 16.34 -26.64
N ARG A 352 -7.88 16.49 -27.00
CA ARG A 352 -8.34 17.23 -28.20
C ARG A 352 -8.92 18.62 -27.88
N GLY A 353 -8.71 19.10 -26.63
CA GLY A 353 -9.14 20.43 -26.19
C GLY A 353 -10.65 20.56 -25.95
N LEU A 354 -11.38 19.46 -25.81
CA LEU A 354 -12.80 19.41 -25.50
C LEU A 354 -13.04 19.14 -24.01
N ASP A 355 -14.18 19.63 -23.51
CA ASP A 355 -14.66 19.33 -22.17
C ASP A 355 -16.13 18.85 -22.20
N GLY A 356 -16.76 18.69 -21.02
CA GLY A 356 -18.12 18.17 -20.91
C GLY A 356 -19.18 18.94 -21.72
N ARG A 357 -18.91 20.16 -22.17
CA ARG A 357 -19.81 20.92 -23.06
C ARG A 357 -20.02 20.27 -24.42
N ALA A 358 -19.05 19.47 -24.87
CA ALA A 358 -19.19 18.72 -26.12
C ALA A 358 -20.32 17.66 -26.07
N LEU A 359 -20.75 17.27 -24.87
CA LEU A 359 -21.86 16.34 -24.63
C LEU A 359 -23.19 17.02 -24.34
N SER A 360 -23.29 18.35 -24.46
CA SER A 360 -24.48 19.15 -24.06
C SER A 360 -25.77 18.79 -24.80
N ASN A 361 -25.67 18.19 -25.99
CA ASN A 361 -26.81 17.78 -26.79
C ASN A 361 -27.25 16.33 -26.54
N ALA A 362 -26.46 15.55 -25.82
CA ALA A 362 -26.69 14.14 -25.61
C ALA A 362 -27.35 13.85 -24.27
N THR A 363 -28.28 12.92 -24.25
CA THR A 363 -28.71 12.22 -23.04
C THR A 363 -27.58 11.28 -22.61
N ILE A 364 -27.11 11.34 -21.37
CA ILE A 364 -26.03 10.52 -20.87
C ILE A 364 -26.59 9.35 -20.05
N ALA A 365 -26.35 8.13 -20.50
CA ALA A 365 -26.78 6.91 -19.83
C ALA A 365 -25.57 6.17 -19.24
N ALA A 366 -25.61 5.89 -17.94
CA ALA A 366 -24.62 5.09 -17.25
C ALA A 366 -25.19 3.72 -16.89
N ILE A 367 -24.43 2.64 -17.14
CA ILE A 367 -24.89 1.25 -16.87
C ILE A 367 -25.18 0.98 -15.39
N GLY A 368 -24.66 1.78 -14.49
CA GLY A 368 -24.86 1.58 -13.06
C GLY A 368 -24.18 2.63 -12.19
N PRO A 369 -24.34 2.51 -10.86
CA PRO A 369 -23.89 3.54 -9.91
C PRO A 369 -22.36 3.77 -9.91
N GLY A 370 -21.55 2.77 -10.24
CA GLY A 370 -20.09 2.92 -10.39
C GLY A 370 -19.72 3.87 -11.53
N THR A 371 -20.33 3.68 -12.72
CA THR A 371 -20.16 4.53 -13.90
C THR A 371 -20.73 5.93 -13.64
N ALA A 372 -21.86 6.01 -12.94
CA ALA A 372 -22.46 7.28 -12.55
C ALA A 372 -21.58 8.08 -11.57
N ARG A 373 -20.87 7.41 -10.65
CA ARG A 373 -19.90 8.06 -9.78
C ARG A 373 -18.68 8.58 -10.57
N ALA A 374 -18.18 7.81 -11.52
CA ALA A 374 -17.10 8.25 -12.40
C ALA A 374 -17.48 9.51 -13.19
N LEU A 375 -18.69 9.56 -13.77
CA LEU A 375 -19.18 10.78 -14.41
C LEU A 375 -19.23 11.98 -13.46
N ARG A 376 -19.78 11.78 -12.25
CA ARG A 376 -19.86 12.87 -11.25
C ARG A 376 -18.51 13.38 -10.79
N SER A 377 -17.50 12.51 -10.70
CA SER A 377 -16.14 12.95 -10.33
C SER A 377 -15.51 13.89 -11.38
N HIS A 378 -15.99 13.82 -12.60
CA HIS A 378 -15.63 14.73 -13.70
C HIS A 378 -16.64 15.88 -13.91
N GLY A 379 -17.59 16.05 -13.00
CA GLY A 379 -18.58 17.14 -13.07
C GLY A 379 -19.76 16.89 -13.99
N LEU A 380 -19.95 15.66 -14.48
CA LEU A 380 -21.07 15.25 -15.32
C LEU A 380 -22.11 14.46 -14.52
N ILE A 381 -23.39 14.78 -14.71
CA ILE A 381 -24.48 14.06 -14.06
C ILE A 381 -25.16 13.20 -15.13
N PRO A 382 -25.18 11.87 -15.00
CA PRO A 382 -25.92 11.03 -15.95
C PRO A 382 -27.43 11.25 -15.80
N ASP A 383 -28.14 11.29 -16.94
CA ASP A 383 -29.59 11.43 -16.99
C ASP A 383 -30.28 10.10 -16.67
N ILE A 384 -29.66 8.98 -17.06
CA ILE A 384 -30.22 7.64 -16.93
C ILE A 384 -29.25 6.72 -16.21
N VAL A 385 -29.76 6.06 -15.14
CA VAL A 385 -29.03 5.00 -14.42
C VAL A 385 -30.04 3.90 -14.08
N PRO A 386 -29.88 2.68 -14.61
CA PRO A 386 -30.82 1.59 -14.35
C PRO A 386 -30.70 1.05 -12.92
N PRO A 387 -31.73 0.36 -12.41
CA PRO A 387 -31.73 -0.21 -11.06
C PRO A 387 -30.74 -1.36 -10.87
N LYS A 388 -30.36 -2.05 -11.97
CA LYS A 388 -29.34 -3.11 -11.96
C LYS A 388 -28.24 -2.76 -12.96
N SER A 389 -26.99 -3.00 -12.58
CA SER A 389 -25.79 -2.68 -13.38
C SER A 389 -25.51 -3.76 -14.46
N ILE A 390 -26.50 -4.05 -15.30
CA ILE A 390 -26.42 -5.00 -16.41
C ILE A 390 -27.02 -4.39 -17.68
N ALA A 391 -26.59 -4.85 -18.86
CA ALA A 391 -27.01 -4.33 -20.14
C ALA A 391 -28.53 -4.44 -20.31
N GLU A 392 -29.11 -5.55 -19.92
CA GLU A 392 -30.56 -5.83 -20.02
C GLU A 392 -31.40 -4.81 -19.22
N SER A 393 -30.92 -4.39 -18.05
CA SER A 393 -31.60 -3.37 -17.25
C SER A 393 -31.47 -1.96 -17.86
N LEU A 394 -30.34 -1.69 -18.52
CA LEU A 394 -30.14 -0.43 -19.23
C LEU A 394 -31.06 -0.38 -20.48
N VAL A 395 -31.17 -1.45 -21.25
CA VAL A 395 -32.09 -1.58 -22.38
C VAL A 395 -33.53 -1.28 -21.95
N GLU A 396 -33.96 -1.82 -20.80
CA GLU A 396 -35.33 -1.62 -20.29
C GLU A 396 -35.63 -0.14 -20.01
N VAL A 397 -34.74 0.57 -19.32
CA VAL A 397 -34.95 1.99 -18.99
C VAL A 397 -34.80 2.89 -20.22
N LEU A 398 -34.05 2.48 -21.24
CA LEU A 398 -33.88 3.21 -22.48
C LEU A 398 -35.11 3.11 -23.39
N LYS A 399 -36.11 2.24 -23.13
CA LYS A 399 -37.34 2.16 -23.90
C LYS A 399 -38.12 3.49 -23.95
N GLU A 400 -37.99 4.30 -22.91
CA GLU A 400 -38.62 5.62 -22.79
C GLU A 400 -37.87 6.72 -23.59
N VAL A 401 -36.67 6.42 -24.12
CA VAL A 401 -35.86 7.38 -24.88
C VAL A 401 -36.16 7.22 -26.37
N ASP A 402 -36.45 8.32 -27.03
CA ASP A 402 -36.62 8.34 -28.49
C ASP A 402 -35.23 8.27 -29.17
N VAL A 403 -34.96 7.14 -29.85
CA VAL A 403 -33.69 6.85 -30.53
C VAL A 403 -33.84 6.56 -32.03
N ALA A 404 -35.06 6.49 -32.55
CA ALA A 404 -35.30 6.16 -33.96
C ALA A 404 -34.64 7.18 -34.89
N GLU A 405 -33.85 6.71 -35.85
CA GLU A 405 -33.06 7.50 -36.80
C GLU A 405 -32.09 8.51 -36.14
N ARG A 406 -31.76 8.33 -34.82
CA ARG A 406 -30.87 9.21 -34.10
C ARG A 406 -29.50 8.57 -33.88
N PRO A 407 -28.40 9.36 -33.94
CA PRO A 407 -27.05 8.88 -33.61
C PRO A 407 -26.95 8.55 -32.14
N VAL A 408 -26.51 7.32 -31.84
CA VAL A 408 -26.30 6.82 -30.49
C VAL A 408 -24.88 6.30 -30.34
N LEU A 409 -24.12 6.84 -29.39
CA LEU A 409 -22.81 6.35 -29.07
C LEU A 409 -22.86 5.31 -27.95
N ILE A 410 -22.21 4.18 -28.15
CA ILE A 410 -21.92 3.20 -27.10
C ILE A 410 -20.41 3.14 -26.91
N ALA A 411 -19.91 3.84 -25.88
CA ALA A 411 -18.49 3.84 -25.51
C ALA A 411 -18.20 2.75 -24.49
N ARG A 412 -17.45 1.71 -24.88
CA ARG A 412 -17.34 0.45 -24.13
C ARG A 412 -15.94 -0.19 -24.20
N ALA A 413 -15.78 -1.34 -23.52
CA ALA A 413 -14.66 -2.26 -23.75
C ALA A 413 -14.81 -2.97 -25.11
N ALA A 414 -13.71 -3.36 -25.75
CA ALA A 414 -13.72 -4.09 -27.02
C ALA A 414 -14.49 -5.43 -26.92
N GLU A 415 -14.41 -6.12 -25.79
CA GLU A 415 -14.95 -7.47 -25.57
C GLU A 415 -16.32 -7.46 -24.85
N ALA A 416 -17.06 -6.36 -24.92
CA ALA A 416 -18.38 -6.30 -24.30
C ALA A 416 -19.45 -7.04 -25.13
N ARG A 417 -20.51 -7.56 -24.46
CA ARG A 417 -21.65 -8.25 -25.12
C ARG A 417 -22.44 -7.27 -25.99
N ASP A 418 -23.03 -7.78 -27.08
CA ASP A 418 -23.75 -6.97 -28.05
C ASP A 418 -25.25 -6.74 -27.72
N VAL A 419 -25.68 -7.10 -26.50
CA VAL A 419 -27.09 -6.92 -26.05
C VAL A 419 -27.59 -5.48 -26.20
N LEU A 420 -26.77 -4.48 -25.80
CA LEU A 420 -27.18 -3.08 -25.90
C LEU A 420 -27.16 -2.54 -27.33
N PRO A 421 -26.11 -2.76 -28.14
CA PRO A 421 -26.13 -2.40 -29.56
C PRO A 421 -27.29 -3.01 -30.33
N GLU A 422 -27.51 -4.31 -30.19
CA GLU A 422 -28.60 -5.03 -30.88
C GLU A 422 -29.97 -4.46 -30.51
N ALA A 423 -30.24 -4.29 -29.21
CA ALA A 423 -31.53 -3.76 -28.74
C ALA A 423 -31.82 -2.31 -29.21
N LEU A 424 -30.79 -1.48 -29.38
CA LEU A 424 -30.94 -0.12 -29.89
C LEU A 424 -31.11 -0.12 -31.45
N ALA A 425 -30.38 -0.99 -32.15
CA ALA A 425 -30.51 -1.15 -33.59
C ALA A 425 -31.91 -1.68 -33.98
N GLU A 426 -32.50 -2.60 -33.20
CA GLU A 426 -33.90 -3.07 -33.39
C GLU A 426 -34.93 -1.95 -33.26
N ARG A 427 -34.56 -0.79 -32.74
CA ARG A 427 -35.36 0.42 -32.59
C ARG A 427 -35.00 1.49 -33.61
N ASP A 428 -34.37 1.11 -34.72
CA ASP A 428 -33.91 2.00 -35.78
C ASP A 428 -32.93 3.10 -35.35
N ALA A 429 -32.17 2.91 -34.22
CA ALA A 429 -31.12 3.82 -33.81
C ALA A 429 -29.89 3.71 -34.72
N LEU A 430 -29.24 4.84 -35.01
CA LEU A 430 -27.96 4.87 -35.73
C LEU A 430 -26.83 4.64 -34.71
N VAL A 431 -26.57 3.35 -34.44
CA VAL A 431 -25.66 2.96 -33.34
C VAL A 431 -24.20 3.00 -33.79
N ASP A 432 -23.40 3.77 -33.08
CA ASP A 432 -21.94 3.83 -33.18
C ASP A 432 -21.31 3.18 -31.93
N VAL A 433 -20.63 2.05 -32.12
CA VAL A 433 -20.01 1.28 -31.04
C VAL A 433 -18.53 1.51 -31.08
N VAL A 434 -18.00 2.28 -30.10
CA VAL A 434 -16.60 2.65 -30.07
C VAL A 434 -15.88 2.00 -28.89
N PRO A 435 -14.91 1.10 -29.15
CA PRO A 435 -14.10 0.49 -28.12
C PRO A 435 -13.02 1.47 -27.65
N LEU A 436 -13.14 1.91 -26.39
CA LEU A 436 -12.18 2.83 -25.78
C LEU A 436 -10.97 2.11 -25.17
N TYR A 437 -11.10 0.83 -24.91
CA TYR A 437 -10.04 0.02 -24.29
C TYR A 437 -10.24 -1.48 -24.50
N GLU A 438 -9.16 -2.20 -24.31
CA GLU A 438 -9.15 -3.65 -24.21
C GLU A 438 -8.80 -4.08 -22.78
N THR A 439 -9.37 -5.20 -22.35
CA THR A 439 -9.01 -5.85 -21.10
C THR A 439 -8.07 -7.00 -21.42
N VAL A 440 -6.80 -6.84 -21.08
CA VAL A 440 -5.77 -7.85 -21.35
C VAL A 440 -5.26 -8.47 -20.05
N ARG A 441 -4.67 -9.66 -20.16
CA ARG A 441 -4.05 -10.32 -19.02
C ARG A 441 -2.87 -9.48 -18.50
N ASP A 442 -2.79 -9.32 -17.17
CA ASP A 442 -1.61 -8.80 -16.47
C ASP A 442 -0.89 -9.99 -15.81
N PRO A 443 0.21 -10.48 -16.36
CA PRO A 443 0.89 -11.65 -15.80
C PRO A 443 1.47 -11.32 -14.44
N ALA A 444 1.07 -12.09 -13.43
CA ALA A 444 1.60 -11.96 -12.09
C ALA A 444 3.03 -12.52 -11.99
N GLY A 445 3.88 -11.84 -11.22
CA GLY A 445 5.19 -12.41 -10.87
C GLY A 445 5.05 -13.57 -9.89
N ASP A 446 5.94 -14.57 -10.00
CA ASP A 446 5.91 -15.77 -9.16
C ASP A 446 5.86 -15.47 -7.65
N GLY A 447 6.61 -14.48 -7.18
CA GLY A 447 6.61 -14.10 -5.75
C GLY A 447 5.24 -13.63 -5.23
N LEU A 448 4.44 -12.93 -6.04
CA LEU A 448 3.08 -12.52 -5.65
C LEU A 448 2.12 -13.72 -5.62
N ILE A 449 2.31 -14.68 -6.51
CA ILE A 449 1.50 -15.91 -6.51
C ILE A 449 1.82 -16.75 -5.27
N ASP A 450 3.09 -16.84 -4.88
CA ASP A 450 3.52 -17.54 -3.66
C ASP A 450 2.98 -16.84 -2.40
N ASP A 451 2.97 -15.49 -2.39
CA ASP A 451 2.38 -14.70 -1.30
C ASP A 451 0.85 -14.90 -1.18
N ALA A 452 0.19 -15.30 -2.27
CA ALA A 452 -1.26 -15.56 -2.29
C ALA A 452 -1.62 -17.00 -1.92
N ALA A 453 -0.66 -17.93 -1.82
CA ALA A 453 -0.90 -19.38 -1.72
C ALA A 453 -1.69 -19.78 -0.45
N ASP A 454 -1.57 -19.05 0.63
CA ASP A 454 -2.26 -19.25 1.92
C ASP A 454 -3.42 -18.26 2.15
N ALA A 455 -3.99 -17.69 1.09
CA ALA A 455 -5.08 -16.73 1.21
C ALA A 455 -6.38 -17.38 1.72
N ASP A 456 -7.08 -16.67 2.61
CA ASP A 456 -8.41 -17.05 3.08
C ASP A 456 -9.50 -16.74 2.04
N TYR A 457 -9.30 -15.66 1.26
CA TYR A 457 -10.27 -15.17 0.28
C TYR A 457 -9.63 -14.75 -1.03
N VAL A 458 -10.33 -15.05 -2.12
CA VAL A 458 -10.03 -14.50 -3.46
C VAL A 458 -11.25 -13.73 -3.95
N THR A 459 -11.06 -12.45 -4.33
CA THR A 459 -12.16 -11.58 -4.76
C THR A 459 -12.15 -11.39 -6.27
N PHE A 460 -13.30 -11.59 -6.93
CA PHE A 460 -13.48 -11.38 -8.36
C PHE A 460 -14.50 -10.30 -8.66
N THR A 461 -14.16 -9.36 -9.54
CA THR A 461 -15.00 -8.21 -9.91
C THR A 461 -15.48 -8.23 -11.34
N SER A 462 -15.13 -9.26 -12.13
CA SER A 462 -15.62 -9.48 -13.50
C SER A 462 -15.27 -10.89 -13.98
N SER A 463 -15.94 -11.35 -15.05
CA SER A 463 -15.62 -12.62 -15.72
C SER A 463 -14.17 -12.67 -16.24
N SER A 464 -13.65 -11.56 -16.75
CA SER A 464 -12.27 -11.47 -17.23
C SER A 464 -11.26 -11.64 -16.08
N THR A 465 -11.53 -11.10 -14.88
CA THR A 465 -10.65 -11.31 -13.73
C THR A 465 -10.61 -12.78 -13.31
N VAL A 466 -11.70 -13.52 -13.41
CA VAL A 466 -11.72 -14.97 -13.13
C VAL A 466 -10.82 -15.73 -14.11
N ARG A 467 -11.06 -15.53 -15.41
CA ARG A 467 -10.34 -16.25 -16.48
C ARG A 467 -8.83 -16.01 -16.41
N TYR A 468 -8.44 -14.75 -16.44
CA TYR A 468 -7.02 -14.39 -16.47
C TYR A 468 -6.28 -14.67 -15.16
N PHE A 469 -7.01 -14.64 -14.03
CA PHE A 469 -6.42 -15.07 -12.75
C PHE A 469 -6.09 -16.56 -12.80
N LEU A 470 -7.03 -17.42 -13.20
CA LEU A 470 -6.80 -18.85 -13.30
C LEU A 470 -5.69 -19.21 -14.30
N GLU A 471 -5.64 -18.49 -15.44
CA GLU A 471 -4.53 -18.65 -16.40
C GLU A 471 -3.16 -18.26 -15.82
N SER A 472 -3.13 -17.29 -14.90
CA SER A 472 -1.90 -16.79 -14.29
C SER A 472 -1.39 -17.66 -13.15
N VAL A 473 -2.29 -18.17 -12.30
CA VAL A 473 -1.92 -18.97 -11.13
C VAL A 473 -1.88 -20.48 -11.43
N GLY A 474 -2.66 -20.95 -12.41
CA GLY A 474 -2.76 -22.37 -12.78
C GLY A 474 -3.04 -23.25 -11.56
N ASP A 475 -2.23 -24.30 -11.38
CA ASP A 475 -2.34 -25.24 -10.25
C ASP A 475 -1.97 -24.64 -8.89
N ARG A 476 -1.48 -23.38 -8.85
CA ARG A 476 -1.14 -22.64 -7.62
C ARG A 476 -2.31 -21.83 -7.07
N PHE A 477 -3.55 -22.09 -7.50
CA PHE A 477 -4.72 -21.48 -6.88
C PHE A 477 -4.77 -21.82 -5.39
N PRO A 478 -5.01 -20.85 -4.48
CA PRO A 478 -5.10 -21.12 -3.04
C PRO A 478 -6.22 -22.13 -2.75
N ALA A 479 -5.87 -23.36 -2.41
CA ALA A 479 -6.81 -24.50 -2.35
C ALA A 479 -7.95 -24.31 -1.34
N ASP A 480 -7.65 -23.64 -0.22
CA ASP A 480 -8.60 -23.39 0.87
C ASP A 480 -9.30 -22.03 0.77
N ALA A 481 -8.95 -21.21 -0.22
CA ALA A 481 -9.49 -19.88 -0.35
C ALA A 481 -10.98 -19.90 -0.74
N ARG A 482 -11.75 -19.08 -0.04
CA ARG A 482 -13.16 -18.83 -0.33
C ARG A 482 -13.30 -17.79 -1.44
N VAL A 483 -14.00 -18.14 -2.50
CA VAL A 483 -14.22 -17.24 -3.64
C VAL A 483 -15.37 -16.27 -3.34
N VAL A 484 -15.10 -14.97 -3.41
CA VAL A 484 -16.08 -13.89 -3.26
C VAL A 484 -16.27 -13.19 -4.60
N SER A 485 -17.48 -13.21 -5.13
CA SER A 485 -17.82 -12.65 -6.44
C SER A 485 -18.67 -11.39 -6.30
N ILE A 486 -18.45 -10.44 -7.22
CA ILE A 486 -19.21 -9.17 -7.25
C ILE A 486 -20.67 -9.33 -7.71
N GLY A 487 -21.02 -10.45 -8.33
CA GLY A 487 -22.38 -10.66 -8.84
C GLY A 487 -22.52 -11.86 -9.77
N PRO A 488 -23.75 -12.14 -10.26
CA PRO A 488 -24.12 -13.40 -10.88
C PRO A 488 -23.30 -13.75 -12.14
N VAL A 489 -23.04 -12.80 -13.02
CA VAL A 489 -22.26 -13.05 -14.27
C VAL A 489 -20.84 -13.50 -13.94
N THR A 490 -20.23 -12.93 -12.92
CA THR A 490 -18.90 -13.32 -12.44
C THR A 490 -18.94 -14.67 -11.75
N SER A 491 -19.98 -14.93 -10.95
CA SER A 491 -20.20 -16.21 -10.28
C SER A 491 -20.38 -17.37 -11.28
N ASP A 492 -21.16 -17.14 -12.32
CA ASP A 492 -21.40 -18.17 -13.34
C ASP A 492 -20.11 -18.49 -14.08
N THR A 493 -19.33 -17.49 -14.48
CA THR A 493 -18.00 -17.70 -15.07
C THR A 493 -17.06 -18.48 -14.13
N ALA A 494 -17.07 -18.16 -12.83
CA ALA A 494 -16.25 -18.87 -11.85
C ALA A 494 -16.65 -20.36 -11.74
N ARG A 495 -17.94 -20.64 -11.70
CA ARG A 495 -18.49 -22.02 -11.67
C ARG A 495 -18.19 -22.80 -12.96
N GLU A 496 -18.34 -22.17 -14.13
CA GLU A 496 -18.01 -22.76 -15.44
C GLU A 496 -16.53 -23.17 -15.52
N LEU A 497 -15.66 -22.42 -14.84
CA LEU A 497 -14.22 -22.68 -14.77
C LEU A 497 -13.82 -23.58 -13.57
N GLY A 498 -14.80 -24.19 -12.91
CA GLY A 498 -14.54 -25.19 -11.85
C GLY A 498 -14.34 -24.63 -10.44
N LEU A 499 -14.56 -23.32 -10.22
CA LEU A 499 -14.47 -22.75 -8.88
C LEU A 499 -15.80 -22.86 -8.12
N THR A 500 -15.69 -23.08 -6.81
CA THR A 500 -16.84 -22.97 -5.91
C THR A 500 -16.95 -21.54 -5.40
N VAL A 501 -18.01 -20.84 -5.80
CA VAL A 501 -18.30 -19.49 -5.28
C VAL A 501 -18.89 -19.62 -3.89
N ALA A 502 -18.14 -19.18 -2.88
CA ALA A 502 -18.57 -19.21 -1.49
C ALA A 502 -19.58 -18.11 -1.18
N VAL A 503 -19.34 -16.91 -1.72
CA VAL A 503 -20.18 -15.74 -1.47
C VAL A 503 -20.35 -14.92 -2.74
N GLU A 504 -21.59 -14.50 -3.01
CA GLU A 504 -21.94 -13.57 -4.08
C GLU A 504 -22.49 -12.28 -3.46
N ALA A 505 -21.96 -11.13 -3.88
CA ALA A 505 -22.42 -9.84 -3.39
C ALA A 505 -23.85 -9.53 -3.87
N THR A 506 -24.68 -9.05 -2.96
CA THR A 506 -26.06 -8.63 -3.29
C THR A 506 -26.12 -7.27 -3.99
N ARG A 507 -25.11 -6.44 -3.73
CA ARG A 507 -24.88 -5.17 -4.42
C ARG A 507 -23.64 -5.30 -5.30
N HIS A 508 -23.81 -5.13 -6.62
CA HIS A 508 -22.78 -5.42 -7.63
C HIS A 508 -21.79 -4.25 -7.79
N ASP A 509 -21.16 -3.87 -6.68
CA ASP A 509 -20.11 -2.86 -6.61
C ASP A 509 -19.04 -3.26 -5.58
N PRO A 510 -17.88 -2.55 -5.53
CA PRO A 510 -16.82 -2.88 -4.57
C PRO A 510 -17.27 -2.81 -3.10
N ASP A 511 -18.25 -1.95 -2.79
CA ASP A 511 -18.78 -1.84 -1.44
C ASP A 511 -19.58 -3.09 -1.05
N GLY A 512 -20.45 -3.55 -1.98
CA GLY A 512 -21.21 -4.79 -1.78
C GLY A 512 -20.32 -6.02 -1.70
N LEU A 513 -19.19 -6.06 -2.43
CA LEU A 513 -18.20 -7.12 -2.34
C LEU A 513 -17.58 -7.19 -0.93
N VAL A 514 -17.23 -6.03 -0.36
CA VAL A 514 -16.71 -5.94 1.01
C VAL A 514 -17.77 -6.36 2.03
N GLU A 515 -19.02 -5.92 1.87
CA GLU A 515 -20.14 -6.32 2.74
C GLU A 515 -20.36 -7.83 2.73
N ALA A 516 -20.32 -8.43 1.55
CA ALA A 516 -20.46 -9.89 1.37
C ALA A 516 -19.32 -10.65 2.07
N LEU A 517 -18.07 -10.19 1.91
CA LEU A 517 -16.91 -10.77 2.58
C LEU A 517 -17.00 -10.64 4.10
N LEU A 518 -17.40 -9.47 4.61
CA LEU A 518 -17.60 -9.26 6.05
C LEU A 518 -18.68 -10.18 6.63
N ALA A 519 -19.81 -10.35 5.93
CA ALA A 519 -20.88 -11.24 6.39
C ALA A 519 -20.42 -12.71 6.48
N ASP A 520 -19.53 -13.12 5.57
CA ASP A 520 -18.97 -14.47 5.55
C ASP A 520 -17.89 -14.68 6.61
N SER A 521 -17.06 -13.66 6.88
CA SER A 521 -15.94 -13.76 7.83
C SER A 521 -16.36 -13.93 9.29
N VAL A 522 -17.62 -13.66 9.62
CA VAL A 522 -18.19 -13.79 10.98
C VAL A 522 -18.75 -15.19 11.22
N GLN A 523 -18.93 -16.01 10.17
CA GLN A 523 -19.36 -17.39 10.25
C GLN A 523 -18.18 -18.34 10.49
#